data_ba012dbb146ae77c1d0f0cb81f4a43ba
#
_entry.id   ba012dbb146ae77c1d0f0cb81f4a43ba
#
_cell.length_a   1.000
_cell.length_b   1.000
_cell.length_c   1.000
_cell.angle_alpha   90.00
_cell.angle_beta   90.00
_cell.angle_gamma   90.00
#
_symmetry.space_group_name_H-M   'P 1'
#
loop_
_entity.id
_entity.type
_entity.pdbx_description
1 polymer ?
#
loop_
_entity_poly.entity_id
_entity_poly.type
_entity_poly.pdbx_seq_one_letter_code
_entity_poly.pdbx_strand_id
1 'polypeptide(L)'
;MKGNTLNVMFFILKNKLLKNGEAPVVLRVTINGQRDEIRIQRSIPVELWDNAKMRSKGRGRSSAELNMYIETLRDRIYVIHRNSVYDGERLTPKKILDILYAREGRHQVLKAMKECIDGWAASPGDLHPATLARYNRCHGLVETVIRDVYNKEDVAFSELDRKFITAFERYLKETCGLAWNTVAKYLECFRKVLKVAQQKGWMEHGKFLEELGQLCVKEKTSPSFLDWDELKTVMETDMPSGRLNRVKDVFVFCALTGLSYQGVSTLCPSHLFRDDEGTLWICRTRAEGGEAGDNYISRVPLLKPAMVLLEKYRGWNPMNPEGPCFPVPSVQKMNEYLKEVSVLCRISKRLTTQVARNTFAATVTLANRIPKEHVGEMLGYSSDYMLRHYMQALERNSQKA
;
A
#
# COMPACT_ATOMS: atom_id res chain seq x y z
N MET A 1 -21.08 5.57 44.37
CA MET A 1 -20.60 6.16 43.09
C MET A 1 -21.78 6.82 42.41
N LYS A 2 -21.77 8.16 42.24
CA LYS A 2 -22.84 8.86 41.48
C LYS A 2 -22.66 8.47 40.03
N GLY A 3 -23.63 7.72 39.46
CA GLY A 3 -23.58 7.24 38.08
C GLY A 3 -23.46 8.38 37.09
N ASN A 4 -22.55 8.25 36.13
CA ASN A 4 -22.40 9.19 35.01
C ASN A 4 -23.59 9.00 34.05
N THR A 5 -24.68 9.76 34.27
CA THR A 5 -25.88 9.68 33.43
C THR A 5 -25.71 10.55 32.20
N LEU A 6 -25.55 9.94 31.05
CA LEU A 6 -25.59 10.57 29.72
C LEU A 6 -26.99 10.48 29.13
N ASN A 7 -27.56 11.62 28.69
CA ASN A 7 -28.78 11.67 27.89
C ASN A 7 -28.54 12.48 26.62
N VAL A 8 -28.95 11.92 25.48
CA VAL A 8 -28.79 12.51 24.14
C VAL A 8 -30.18 12.67 23.51
N MET A 9 -30.55 13.91 23.24
CA MET A 9 -31.87 14.25 22.68
C MET A 9 -31.71 15.05 21.39
N PHE A 10 -32.57 14.76 20.42
CA PHE A 10 -32.74 15.56 19.21
C PHE A 10 -34.15 16.17 19.19
N PHE A 11 -34.24 17.44 18.83
CA PHE A 11 -35.51 18.14 18.71
C PHE A 11 -35.43 19.26 17.67
N ILE A 12 -36.58 19.80 17.27
CA ILE A 12 -36.66 20.89 16.28
C ILE A 12 -37.08 22.21 16.93
N LEU A 13 -36.56 23.32 16.42
CA LEU A 13 -36.95 24.66 16.88
C LEU A 13 -38.13 25.17 16.06
N LYS A 14 -39.35 24.85 16.50
CA LYS A 14 -40.59 25.23 15.82
C LYS A 14 -40.79 26.74 15.70
N ASN A 15 -40.23 27.51 16.65
CA ASN A 15 -40.39 28.96 16.71
C ASN A 15 -39.28 29.73 15.95
N LYS A 16 -38.33 29.02 15.29
CA LYS A 16 -37.23 29.62 14.55
C LYS A 16 -37.08 28.97 13.20
N LEU A 17 -38.10 29.05 12.36
CA LEU A 17 -38.09 28.51 11.02
C LEU A 17 -37.04 29.20 10.14
N LEU A 18 -36.43 28.43 9.24
CA LEU A 18 -35.54 28.94 8.22
C LEU A 18 -36.33 29.59 7.08
N LYS A 19 -35.65 30.31 6.17
CA LYS A 19 -36.30 30.99 5.01
C LYS A 19 -37.08 30.03 4.11
N ASN A 20 -36.74 28.72 4.12
CA ASN A 20 -37.45 27.67 3.37
C ASN A 20 -38.63 27.07 4.12
N GLY A 21 -39.03 27.60 5.28
CA GLY A 21 -40.14 27.10 6.09
C GLY A 21 -39.82 25.88 6.96
N GLU A 22 -38.60 25.35 6.92
CA GLU A 22 -38.20 24.20 7.72
C GLU A 22 -37.70 24.61 9.12
N ALA A 23 -37.86 23.70 10.08
CA ALA A 23 -37.35 23.89 11.43
C ALA A 23 -35.92 23.31 11.55
N PRO A 24 -34.95 24.03 12.10
CA PRO A 24 -33.62 23.51 12.35
C PRO A 24 -33.67 22.44 13.43
N VAL A 25 -32.87 21.37 13.23
CA VAL A 25 -32.70 20.28 14.19
C VAL A 25 -31.57 20.64 15.16
N VAL A 26 -31.82 20.37 16.45
CA VAL A 26 -30.89 20.65 17.54
C VAL A 26 -30.58 19.36 18.29
N LEU A 27 -29.31 19.15 18.58
CA LEU A 27 -28.79 18.14 19.48
C LEU A 27 -28.63 18.76 20.88
N ARG A 28 -29.14 18.09 21.91
CA ARG A 28 -28.93 18.39 23.34
C ARG A 28 -28.22 17.20 23.97
N VAL A 29 -27.11 17.49 24.62
CA VAL A 29 -26.37 16.53 25.44
C VAL A 29 -26.52 16.92 26.89
N THR A 30 -26.88 15.96 27.75
CA THR A 30 -27.01 16.18 29.20
C THR A 30 -26.13 15.18 29.94
N ILE A 31 -25.27 15.64 30.83
CA ILE A 31 -24.45 14.80 31.71
C ILE A 31 -24.60 15.29 33.14
N ASN A 32 -24.99 14.41 34.04
CA ASN A 32 -25.16 14.74 35.49
C ASN A 32 -25.97 15.98 35.74
N GLY A 33 -27.03 16.23 34.97
CA GLY A 33 -27.92 17.36 35.06
C GLY A 33 -27.44 18.64 34.36
N GLN A 34 -26.19 18.73 33.93
CA GLN A 34 -25.70 19.82 33.06
C GLN A 34 -26.08 19.54 31.63
N ARG A 35 -26.48 20.55 30.86
CA ARG A 35 -26.88 20.43 29.47
C ARG A 35 -26.18 21.46 28.60
N ASP A 36 -25.92 21.04 27.33
CA ASP A 36 -25.49 21.96 26.27
C ASP A 36 -26.19 21.59 24.96
N GLU A 37 -26.32 22.54 24.04
CA GLU A 37 -27.12 22.41 22.83
C GLU A 37 -26.41 22.97 21.62
N ILE A 38 -26.53 22.28 20.50
CA ILE A 38 -25.97 22.74 19.23
C ILE A 38 -26.91 22.43 18.05
N ARG A 39 -27.00 23.33 17.07
CA ARG A 39 -27.67 23.06 15.81
C ARG A 39 -26.82 22.14 14.95
N ILE A 40 -27.40 21.02 14.47
CA ILE A 40 -26.67 20.04 13.68
C ILE A 40 -26.62 20.37 12.18
N GLN A 41 -26.90 21.62 11.81
CA GLN A 41 -26.90 22.12 10.42
C GLN A 41 -27.80 21.32 9.47
N ARG A 42 -28.87 20.74 10.02
CA ARG A 42 -29.94 20.06 9.28
C ARG A 42 -31.27 20.67 9.65
N SER A 43 -32.20 20.65 8.73
CA SER A 43 -33.55 21.15 8.91
C SER A 43 -34.56 20.16 8.36
N ILE A 44 -35.81 20.28 8.80
CA ILE A 44 -36.90 19.40 8.41
C ILE A 44 -38.23 20.15 8.48
N PRO A 45 -39.22 19.90 7.59
CA PRO A 45 -40.58 20.36 7.76
C PRO A 45 -41.14 19.90 9.12
N VAL A 46 -41.78 20.82 9.85
CA VAL A 46 -42.28 20.58 11.21
C VAL A 46 -43.20 19.34 11.26
N GLU A 47 -44.00 19.16 10.22
CA GLU A 47 -44.97 18.05 10.08
C GLU A 47 -44.30 16.67 9.99
N LEU A 48 -43.09 16.59 9.48
CA LEU A 48 -42.34 15.37 9.30
C LEU A 48 -41.51 14.97 10.53
N TRP A 49 -41.51 15.77 11.59
CA TRP A 49 -40.78 15.44 12.82
C TRP A 49 -41.59 14.59 13.80
N ASP A 50 -41.00 13.56 14.33
CA ASP A 50 -41.52 12.72 15.40
C ASP A 50 -40.79 13.07 16.70
N ASN A 51 -41.46 13.79 17.60
CA ASN A 51 -40.87 14.20 18.89
C ASN A 51 -40.57 13.01 19.81
N ALA A 52 -41.41 11.95 19.78
CA ALA A 52 -41.23 10.79 20.65
C ALA A 52 -40.04 9.95 20.22
N LYS A 53 -39.88 9.76 18.94
CA LYS A 53 -38.76 8.98 18.35
C LYS A 53 -37.53 9.82 18.05
N MET A 54 -37.63 11.13 18.20
CA MET A 54 -36.54 12.10 17.89
C MET A 54 -35.93 11.91 16.49
N ARG A 55 -36.79 11.69 15.47
CA ARG A 55 -36.39 11.43 14.09
C ARG A 55 -37.46 11.87 13.09
N SER A 56 -37.10 11.88 11.81
CA SER A 56 -38.09 12.08 10.74
C SER A 56 -39.03 10.88 10.58
N LYS A 57 -40.33 11.12 10.42
CA LYS A 57 -41.35 10.13 10.05
C LYS A 57 -41.57 10.05 8.53
N GLY A 58 -40.92 10.91 7.75
CA GLY A 58 -40.99 10.90 6.29
C GLY A 58 -40.36 9.65 5.68
N ARG A 59 -40.91 9.21 4.52
CA ARG A 59 -40.42 8.01 3.78
C ARG A 59 -39.47 8.33 2.64
N GLY A 60 -39.18 9.61 2.37
CA GLY A 60 -38.30 10.05 1.29
C GLY A 60 -36.81 9.92 1.66
N ARG A 61 -35.95 10.01 0.63
CA ARG A 61 -34.50 9.91 0.74
C ARG A 61 -33.91 10.91 1.75
N SER A 62 -34.36 12.17 1.73
CA SER A 62 -33.93 13.20 2.67
C SER A 62 -34.20 12.86 4.12
N SER A 63 -35.37 12.24 4.40
CA SER A 63 -35.74 11.76 5.73
C SER A 63 -34.88 10.60 6.19
N ALA A 64 -34.54 9.67 5.29
CA ALA A 64 -33.65 8.55 5.57
C ALA A 64 -32.22 9.04 5.86
N GLU A 65 -31.71 9.97 5.06
CA GLU A 65 -30.39 10.59 5.27
C GLU A 65 -30.30 11.33 6.61
N LEU A 66 -31.34 12.10 6.98
CA LEU A 66 -31.40 12.79 8.27
C LEU A 66 -31.42 11.78 9.42
N ASN A 67 -32.22 10.73 9.32
CA ASN A 67 -32.31 9.71 10.37
C ASN A 67 -30.98 8.99 10.56
N MET A 68 -30.31 8.61 9.48
CA MET A 68 -28.98 8.00 9.52
C MET A 68 -27.95 8.94 10.17
N TYR A 69 -27.99 10.23 9.84
CA TYR A 69 -27.10 11.23 10.44
C TYR A 69 -27.34 11.37 11.95
N ILE A 70 -28.60 11.40 12.40
CA ILE A 70 -28.95 11.45 13.82
C ILE A 70 -28.43 10.23 14.58
N GLU A 71 -28.60 9.02 14.04
CA GLU A 71 -28.06 7.79 14.66
C GLU A 71 -26.52 7.82 14.72
N THR A 72 -25.86 8.24 13.64
CA THR A 72 -24.40 8.38 13.61
C THR A 72 -23.89 9.32 14.69
N LEU A 73 -24.54 10.48 14.89
CA LEU A 73 -24.18 11.43 15.95
C LEU A 73 -24.40 10.82 17.34
N ARG A 74 -25.51 10.09 17.53
CA ARG A 74 -25.82 9.41 18.78
C ARG A 74 -24.75 8.39 19.15
N ASP A 75 -24.39 7.52 18.21
CA ASP A 75 -23.37 6.49 18.41
C ASP A 75 -22.01 7.09 18.72
N ARG A 76 -21.60 8.17 18.02
CA ARG A 76 -20.36 8.90 18.30
C ARG A 76 -20.33 9.47 19.71
N ILE A 77 -21.42 10.06 20.18
CA ILE A 77 -21.51 10.60 21.54
C ILE A 77 -21.35 9.48 22.58
N TYR A 78 -21.99 8.35 22.38
CA TYR A 78 -21.84 7.20 23.28
C TYR A 78 -20.41 6.65 23.29
N VAL A 79 -19.73 6.60 22.15
CA VAL A 79 -18.32 6.20 22.06
C VAL A 79 -17.40 7.18 22.77
N ILE A 80 -17.58 8.50 22.59
CA ILE A 80 -16.81 9.54 23.29
C ILE A 80 -17.00 9.40 24.80
N HIS A 81 -18.23 9.27 25.26
CA HIS A 81 -18.54 9.12 26.68
C HIS A 81 -17.92 7.85 27.26
N ARG A 82 -18.07 6.72 26.60
CA ARG A 82 -17.52 5.43 27.04
C ARG A 82 -16.00 5.48 27.18
N ASN A 83 -15.30 6.02 26.17
CA ASN A 83 -13.83 6.11 26.18
C ASN A 83 -13.34 7.00 27.33
N SER A 84 -13.99 8.14 27.56
CA SER A 84 -13.59 9.05 28.64
C SER A 84 -13.91 8.50 30.04
N VAL A 85 -14.93 7.65 30.16
CA VAL A 85 -15.20 6.94 31.43
C VAL A 85 -14.09 5.92 31.72
N TYR A 86 -13.57 5.24 30.70
CA TYR A 86 -12.41 4.35 30.81
C TYR A 86 -11.14 5.11 31.23
N ASP A 87 -10.94 6.31 30.66
CA ASP A 87 -9.76 7.15 30.94
C ASP A 87 -9.88 7.92 32.27
N GLY A 88 -10.97 7.76 33.02
CA GLY A 88 -11.21 8.45 34.30
C GLY A 88 -11.46 9.94 34.18
N GLU A 89 -11.69 10.48 32.98
CA GLU A 89 -11.90 11.91 32.72
C GLU A 89 -13.32 12.36 33.08
N ARG A 90 -13.44 13.50 33.78
CA ARG A 90 -14.73 14.17 33.98
C ARG A 90 -15.17 14.87 32.69
N LEU A 91 -16.22 14.34 32.04
CA LEU A 91 -16.82 14.97 30.88
C LEU A 91 -17.89 15.97 31.27
N THR A 92 -17.90 17.10 30.55
CA THR A 92 -19.03 18.05 30.52
C THR A 92 -19.74 17.93 29.16
N PRO A 93 -21.05 18.29 29.07
CA PRO A 93 -21.75 18.32 27.78
C PRO A 93 -21.04 19.14 26.73
N LYS A 94 -20.50 20.31 27.12
CA LYS A 94 -19.70 21.19 26.27
C LYS A 94 -18.46 20.48 25.73
N LYS A 95 -17.72 19.76 26.59
CA LYS A 95 -16.51 19.02 26.15
C LYS A 95 -16.86 17.91 25.15
N ILE A 96 -18.01 17.19 25.30
CA ILE A 96 -18.49 16.23 24.32
C ILE A 96 -18.78 16.92 22.99
N LEU A 97 -19.50 18.04 22.98
CA LEU A 97 -19.80 18.77 21.77
C LEU A 97 -18.54 19.33 21.11
N ASP A 98 -17.61 19.85 21.89
CA ASP A 98 -16.29 20.30 21.40
C ASP A 98 -15.49 19.15 20.79
N ILE A 99 -15.52 17.96 21.38
CA ILE A 99 -14.88 16.76 20.81
C ILE A 99 -15.61 16.30 19.55
N LEU A 100 -16.95 16.27 19.57
CA LEU A 100 -17.79 15.85 18.48
C LEU A 100 -17.58 16.73 17.23
N TYR A 101 -17.56 18.05 17.40
CA TYR A 101 -17.45 19.03 16.32
C TYR A 101 -16.03 19.55 16.11
N ALA A 102 -15.17 19.52 17.11
CA ALA A 102 -13.77 19.90 16.98
C ALA A 102 -12.90 18.84 16.32
N ARG A 103 -13.35 17.59 16.26
CA ARG A 103 -12.69 16.53 15.46
C ARG A 103 -12.80 16.78 13.97
N GLU A 104 -13.85 17.40 13.49
CA GLU A 104 -14.03 17.70 12.05
C GLU A 104 -13.17 18.89 11.58
N GLY A 105 -12.80 19.82 12.47
CA GLY A 105 -12.00 21.01 12.10
C GLY A 105 -10.54 20.99 12.53
N ARG A 106 -10.13 20.04 13.39
CA ARG A 106 -8.77 20.04 14.00
C ARG A 106 -7.78 19.12 13.31
N HIS A 107 -8.23 18.10 12.60
CA HIS A 107 -7.31 17.20 11.90
C HIS A 107 -7.08 17.71 10.50
N GLN A 108 -5.91 18.29 10.31
CA GLN A 108 -5.41 18.73 9.03
C GLN A 108 -4.75 17.55 8.31
N VAL A 109 -4.84 17.53 7.02
CA VAL A 109 -4.43 16.41 6.16
C VAL A 109 -2.94 16.12 6.29
N LEU A 110 -2.07 17.13 6.14
CA LEU A 110 -0.62 16.94 6.18
C LEU A 110 -0.14 16.57 7.58
N LYS A 111 -0.69 17.22 8.61
CA LYS A 111 -0.38 16.89 9.99
C LYS A 111 -0.75 15.44 10.32
N ALA A 112 -1.93 15.00 9.92
CA ALA A 112 -2.38 13.62 10.11
C ALA A 112 -1.55 12.62 9.31
N MET A 113 -1.15 12.97 8.07
CA MET A 113 -0.22 12.14 7.27
C MET A 113 1.11 11.98 8.02
N LYS A 114 1.66 13.06 8.56
CA LYS A 114 2.91 13.03 9.31
C LYS A 114 2.79 12.17 10.56
N GLU A 115 1.73 12.34 11.35
CA GLU A 115 1.45 11.50 12.53
C GLU A 115 1.36 10.00 12.18
N CYS A 116 0.72 9.65 11.07
CA CYS A 116 0.65 8.26 10.61
C CYS A 116 2.04 7.73 10.23
N ILE A 117 2.82 8.50 9.47
CA ILE A 117 4.16 8.10 9.01
C ILE A 117 5.10 7.92 10.21
N ASP A 118 5.08 8.86 11.15
CA ASP A 118 5.90 8.80 12.35
C ASP A 118 5.50 7.62 13.26
N GLY A 119 4.20 7.34 13.37
CA GLY A 119 3.69 6.16 14.07
C GLY A 119 4.18 4.85 13.45
N TRP A 120 4.13 4.74 12.12
CA TRP A 120 4.65 3.54 11.42
C TRP A 120 6.18 3.43 11.50
N ALA A 121 6.89 4.56 11.56
CA ALA A 121 8.35 4.56 11.73
C ALA A 121 8.77 4.14 13.15
N ALA A 122 7.95 4.42 14.16
CA ALA A 122 8.22 4.07 15.55
C ALA A 122 7.96 2.58 15.87
N SER A 123 7.22 1.87 15.02
CA SER A 123 6.91 0.44 15.21
C SER A 123 7.91 -0.42 14.43
N PRO A 124 8.92 -1.03 15.09
CA PRO A 124 9.92 -1.87 14.41
C PRO A 124 9.26 -3.06 13.73
N GLY A 125 9.46 -3.20 12.43
CA GLY A 125 8.97 -4.33 11.63
C GLY A 125 7.69 -4.10 10.83
N ASP A 126 6.89 -3.07 11.11
CA ASP A 126 5.62 -2.82 10.39
C ASP A 126 5.83 -2.42 8.93
N LEU A 127 6.83 -1.60 8.62
CA LEU A 127 7.10 -1.16 7.27
C LEU A 127 8.59 -1.15 6.90
N HIS A 128 8.89 -1.67 5.71
CA HIS A 128 10.24 -1.59 5.15
C HIS A 128 10.68 -0.11 4.93
N PRO A 129 11.97 0.27 5.17
CA PRO A 129 12.46 1.65 5.02
C PRO A 129 12.12 2.31 3.67
N ALA A 130 12.19 1.55 2.56
CA ALA A 130 11.80 2.05 1.24
C ALA A 130 10.30 2.38 1.13
N THR A 131 9.46 1.73 1.91
CA THR A 131 8.02 2.01 1.98
C THR A 131 7.77 3.29 2.77
N LEU A 132 8.45 3.49 3.90
CA LEU A 132 8.41 4.75 4.67
C LEU A 132 8.91 5.93 3.83
N ALA A 133 10.03 5.77 3.09
CA ALA A 133 10.53 6.81 2.18
C ALA A 133 9.48 7.18 1.11
N ARG A 134 8.70 6.22 0.62
CA ARG A 134 7.59 6.46 -0.32
C ARG A 134 6.46 7.27 0.31
N TYR A 135 6.08 6.98 1.55
CA TYR A 135 5.06 7.75 2.27
C TYR A 135 5.52 9.19 2.53
N ASN A 136 6.79 9.39 2.95
CA ASN A 136 7.36 10.73 3.12
C ASN A 136 7.35 11.51 1.80
N ARG A 137 7.72 10.88 0.68
CA ARG A 137 7.62 11.52 -0.63
C ARG A 137 6.18 11.83 -1.01
N CYS A 138 5.23 10.93 -0.73
CA CYS A 138 3.81 11.16 -0.95
C CYS A 138 3.31 12.38 -0.16
N HIS A 139 3.73 12.53 1.10
CA HIS A 139 3.41 13.70 1.93
C HIS A 139 3.85 15.00 1.24
N GLY A 140 5.10 15.11 0.78
CA GLY A 140 5.58 16.32 0.09
C GLY A 140 4.83 16.61 -1.24
N LEU A 141 4.44 15.56 -1.98
CA LEU A 141 3.64 15.71 -3.19
C LEU A 141 2.21 16.22 -2.88
N VAL A 142 1.59 15.72 -1.82
CA VAL A 142 0.28 16.19 -1.35
C VAL A 142 0.37 17.63 -0.84
N GLU A 143 1.42 17.98 -0.08
CA GLU A 143 1.70 19.34 0.39
C GLU A 143 1.76 20.33 -0.79
N THR A 144 2.50 20.00 -1.83
CA THR A 144 2.59 20.86 -3.02
C THR A 144 1.22 21.10 -3.65
N VAL A 145 0.43 20.05 -3.83
CA VAL A 145 -0.91 20.16 -4.43
C VAL A 145 -1.88 20.92 -3.53
N ILE A 146 -1.83 20.73 -2.21
CA ILE A 146 -2.65 21.53 -1.27
C ILE A 146 -2.33 23.02 -1.40
N ARG A 147 -1.04 23.36 -1.48
CA ARG A 147 -0.60 24.75 -1.65
C ARG A 147 -1.11 25.34 -2.98
N ASP A 148 -0.99 24.57 -4.06
CA ASP A 148 -1.38 25.03 -5.39
C ASP A 148 -2.90 25.15 -5.57
N VAL A 149 -3.69 24.21 -5.02
CA VAL A 149 -5.15 24.15 -5.20
C VAL A 149 -5.89 25.06 -4.22
N TYR A 150 -5.47 25.08 -2.96
CA TYR A 150 -6.18 25.80 -1.89
C TYR A 150 -5.47 27.05 -1.41
N ASN A 151 -4.25 27.33 -1.88
CA ASN A 151 -3.39 28.43 -1.42
C ASN A 151 -3.26 28.47 0.12
N LYS A 152 -3.13 27.29 0.72
CA LYS A 152 -3.02 27.06 2.18
C LYS A 152 -1.81 26.20 2.50
N GLU A 153 -1.31 26.30 3.73
CA GLU A 153 -0.23 25.42 4.22
C GLU A 153 -0.75 23.99 4.49
N ASP A 154 -1.99 23.87 4.94
CA ASP A 154 -2.68 22.59 5.16
C ASP A 154 -4.20 22.81 5.07
N VAL A 155 -4.97 21.72 4.92
CA VAL A 155 -6.43 21.75 4.82
C VAL A 155 -7.07 20.74 5.76
N ALA A 156 -8.28 21.01 6.20
CA ALA A 156 -9.07 20.03 6.96
C ALA A 156 -9.54 18.89 6.02
N PHE A 157 -9.76 17.68 6.56
CA PHE A 157 -10.30 16.57 5.77
C PHE A 157 -11.65 16.89 5.12
N SER A 158 -12.46 17.72 5.76
CA SER A 158 -13.76 18.19 5.22
C SER A 158 -13.64 19.09 4.00
N GLU A 159 -12.46 19.68 3.77
CA GLU A 159 -12.20 20.54 2.61
C GLU A 159 -11.73 19.75 1.37
N LEU A 160 -11.35 18.47 1.55
CA LEU A 160 -10.94 17.61 0.43
C LEU A 160 -12.14 17.31 -0.47
N ASP A 161 -12.02 17.69 -1.72
CA ASP A 161 -13.04 17.51 -2.74
C ASP A 161 -12.49 16.80 -4.00
N ARG A 162 -13.36 16.58 -4.98
CA ARG A 162 -12.97 15.97 -6.26
C ARG A 162 -11.92 16.79 -7.01
N LYS A 163 -11.89 18.13 -6.82
CA LYS A 163 -10.89 18.99 -7.47
C LYS A 163 -9.49 18.63 -7.00
N PHE A 164 -9.34 18.32 -5.70
CA PHE A 164 -8.06 17.84 -5.17
C PHE A 164 -7.61 16.54 -5.84
N ILE A 165 -8.49 15.54 -5.98
CA ILE A 165 -8.15 14.25 -6.61
C ILE A 165 -7.65 14.48 -8.04
N THR A 166 -8.40 15.27 -8.82
CA THR A 166 -8.05 15.58 -10.22
C THR A 166 -6.73 16.36 -10.32
N ALA A 167 -6.52 17.32 -9.43
CA ALA A 167 -5.29 18.11 -9.39
C ALA A 167 -4.09 17.24 -8.99
N PHE A 168 -4.25 16.37 -7.99
CA PHE A 168 -3.18 15.47 -7.54
C PHE A 168 -2.80 14.46 -8.64
N GLU A 169 -3.77 13.85 -9.28
CA GLU A 169 -3.53 12.95 -10.42
C GLU A 169 -2.78 13.66 -11.55
N ARG A 170 -3.27 14.83 -11.96
CA ARG A 170 -2.66 15.65 -13.01
C ARG A 170 -1.23 16.07 -12.65
N TYR A 171 -1.00 16.55 -11.43
CA TYR A 171 0.31 16.95 -10.96
C TYR A 171 1.31 15.77 -11.02
N LEU A 172 0.90 14.58 -10.60
CA LEU A 172 1.74 13.39 -10.68
C LEU A 172 2.07 12.98 -12.12
N LYS A 173 1.10 13.09 -13.05
CA LYS A 173 1.28 12.73 -14.46
C LYS A 173 2.05 13.78 -15.24
N GLU A 174 1.60 15.02 -15.21
CA GLU A 174 2.06 16.07 -16.11
C GLU A 174 3.29 16.79 -15.55
N THR A 175 3.25 17.21 -14.29
CA THR A 175 4.37 17.96 -13.67
C THR A 175 5.50 17.04 -13.25
N CYS A 176 5.18 15.89 -12.62
CA CYS A 176 6.20 14.93 -12.19
C CYS A 176 6.60 13.93 -13.28
N GLY A 177 5.89 13.84 -14.41
CA GLY A 177 6.19 12.93 -15.52
C GLY A 177 6.11 11.45 -15.15
N LEU A 178 5.29 11.07 -14.17
CA LEU A 178 5.26 9.72 -13.63
C LEU A 178 4.37 8.79 -14.49
N ALA A 179 4.87 7.56 -14.73
CA ALA A 179 4.08 6.51 -15.35
C ALA A 179 2.87 6.13 -14.48
N TRP A 180 1.75 5.72 -15.12
CA TRP A 180 0.47 5.46 -14.46
C TRP A 180 0.58 4.55 -13.23
N ASN A 181 1.29 3.44 -13.32
CA ASN A 181 1.46 2.54 -12.19
C ASN A 181 2.19 3.16 -10.99
N THR A 182 3.00 4.20 -11.22
CA THR A 182 3.64 4.98 -10.15
C THR A 182 2.67 5.99 -9.56
N VAL A 183 1.87 6.64 -10.41
CA VAL A 183 0.75 7.51 -9.99
C VAL A 183 -0.21 6.73 -9.08
N ALA A 184 -0.70 5.57 -9.54
CA ALA A 184 -1.57 4.70 -8.75
C ALA A 184 -0.98 4.30 -7.40
N LYS A 185 0.34 4.09 -7.31
CA LYS A 185 1.01 3.82 -6.02
C LYS A 185 0.97 5.00 -5.06
N TYR A 186 1.15 6.24 -5.54
CA TYR A 186 1.05 7.43 -4.68
C TYR A 186 -0.39 7.71 -4.26
N LEU A 187 -1.36 7.55 -5.18
CA LEU A 187 -2.78 7.63 -4.84
C LEU A 187 -3.16 6.60 -3.77
N GLU A 188 -2.66 5.35 -3.86
CA GLU A 188 -2.90 4.33 -2.84
C GLU A 188 -2.20 4.64 -1.51
N CYS A 189 -0.99 5.24 -1.52
CA CYS A 189 -0.34 5.72 -0.30
C CYS A 189 -1.20 6.78 0.41
N PHE A 190 -1.72 7.75 -0.34
CA PHE A 190 -2.62 8.76 0.21
C PHE A 190 -3.92 8.15 0.73
N ARG A 191 -4.55 7.26 -0.07
CA ARG A 191 -5.76 6.54 0.33
C ARG A 191 -5.59 5.73 1.63
N LYS A 192 -4.43 5.12 1.85
CA LYS A 192 -4.17 4.36 3.08
C LYS A 192 -4.16 5.28 4.31
N VAL A 193 -3.57 6.48 4.21
CA VAL A 193 -3.63 7.49 5.28
C VAL A 193 -5.06 7.93 5.55
N LEU A 194 -5.84 8.19 4.50
CA LEU A 194 -7.25 8.57 4.63
C LEU A 194 -8.09 7.49 5.31
N LYS A 195 -7.82 6.21 5.02
CA LYS A 195 -8.47 5.08 5.72
C LYS A 195 -8.13 5.07 7.21
N VAL A 196 -6.88 5.34 7.58
CA VAL A 196 -6.49 5.47 9.00
C VAL A 196 -7.19 6.67 9.65
N ALA A 197 -7.26 7.81 8.95
CA ALA A 197 -7.98 8.99 9.42
C ALA A 197 -9.48 8.68 9.64
N GLN A 198 -10.08 7.90 8.74
CA GLN A 198 -11.46 7.44 8.87
C GLN A 198 -11.66 6.52 10.08
N GLN A 199 -10.77 5.53 10.29
CA GLN A 199 -10.82 4.63 11.46
C GLN A 199 -10.66 5.38 12.78
N LYS A 200 -9.86 6.45 12.80
CA LYS A 200 -9.70 7.34 13.95
C LYS A 200 -10.83 8.35 14.13
N GLY A 201 -11.81 8.38 13.21
CA GLY A 201 -12.94 9.31 13.22
C GLY A 201 -12.56 10.75 12.90
N TRP A 202 -11.44 10.98 12.20
CA TRP A 202 -11.00 12.30 11.76
C TRP A 202 -11.64 12.75 10.45
N MET A 203 -12.19 11.81 9.71
CA MET A 203 -12.84 11.98 8.41
C MET A 203 -14.14 11.17 8.36
N GLU A 204 -15.20 11.74 7.79
CA GLU A 204 -16.45 11.02 7.54
C GLU A 204 -16.32 10.01 6.38
N HIS A 205 -17.24 9.02 6.38
CA HIS A 205 -17.40 8.08 5.26
C HIS A 205 -17.93 8.85 4.05
N GLY A 206 -17.08 9.09 3.05
CA GLY A 206 -17.47 9.89 1.90
C GLY A 206 -17.14 9.25 0.56
N LYS A 207 -17.85 9.68 -0.47
CA LYS A 207 -17.58 9.39 -1.89
C LYS A 207 -16.13 9.64 -2.30
N PHE A 208 -15.42 10.52 -1.57
CA PHE A 208 -14.02 10.86 -1.84
C PHE A 208 -13.09 9.63 -1.79
N LEU A 209 -13.21 8.75 -0.76
CA LEU A 209 -12.40 7.53 -0.65
C LEU A 209 -12.72 6.50 -1.73
N GLU A 210 -13.99 6.44 -2.15
CA GLU A 210 -14.42 5.56 -3.24
C GLU A 210 -13.89 6.05 -4.59
N GLU A 211 -14.03 7.33 -4.89
CA GLU A 211 -13.51 7.95 -6.11
C GLU A 211 -11.99 7.80 -6.22
N LEU A 212 -11.27 8.08 -5.13
CA LEU A 212 -9.83 7.87 -5.06
C LEU A 212 -9.46 6.39 -5.26
N GLY A 213 -10.27 5.46 -4.71
CA GLY A 213 -10.08 4.03 -4.87
C GLY A 213 -10.16 3.56 -6.32
N GLN A 214 -11.05 4.13 -7.12
CA GLN A 214 -11.20 3.82 -8.55
C GLN A 214 -9.94 4.19 -9.35
N LEU A 215 -9.25 5.26 -8.96
CA LEU A 215 -8.00 5.69 -9.60
C LEU A 215 -6.76 4.91 -9.13
N CYS A 216 -6.85 4.14 -8.06
CA CYS A 216 -5.73 3.33 -7.59
C CYS A 216 -5.49 2.05 -8.40
N VAL A 217 -6.27 1.81 -9.45
CA VAL A 217 -6.16 0.61 -10.28
C VAL A 217 -4.91 0.68 -11.15
N LYS A 218 -4.03 -0.29 -11.00
CA LYS A 218 -2.82 -0.43 -11.79
C LYS A 218 -3.13 -1.04 -13.15
N GLU A 219 -2.46 -0.54 -14.18
CA GLU A 219 -2.46 -1.21 -15.48
C GLU A 219 -1.67 -2.53 -15.40
N LYS A 220 -2.24 -3.57 -15.97
CA LYS A 220 -1.57 -4.87 -16.08
C LYS A 220 -0.48 -4.77 -17.13
N THR A 221 0.78 -4.74 -16.71
CA THR A 221 1.93 -4.85 -17.61
C THR A 221 2.35 -6.30 -17.73
N SER A 222 2.56 -6.80 -18.95
CA SER A 222 3.14 -8.13 -19.14
C SER A 222 4.58 -8.17 -18.61
N PRO A 223 4.97 -9.20 -17.85
CA PRO A 223 6.34 -9.31 -17.37
C PRO A 223 7.30 -9.47 -18.54
N SER A 224 8.37 -8.69 -18.56
CA SER A 224 9.48 -8.87 -19.49
C SER A 224 10.35 -10.04 -19.01
N PHE A 225 10.72 -10.94 -19.92
CA PHE A 225 11.64 -12.06 -19.70
C PHE A 225 12.40 -12.38 -20.98
N LEU A 226 13.52 -13.09 -20.87
CA LEU A 226 14.29 -13.57 -22.00
C LEU A 226 13.73 -14.92 -22.45
N ASP A 227 13.69 -15.15 -23.76
CA ASP A 227 13.53 -16.49 -24.29
C ASP A 227 14.85 -17.30 -24.17
N TRP A 228 14.83 -18.55 -24.61
CA TRP A 228 15.99 -19.40 -24.42
C TRP A 228 17.21 -18.95 -25.22
N ASP A 229 17.02 -18.47 -26.45
CA ASP A 229 18.10 -18.02 -27.34
C ASP A 229 18.72 -16.73 -26.84
N GLU A 230 17.91 -15.80 -26.35
CA GLU A 230 18.37 -14.58 -25.69
C GLU A 230 19.16 -14.91 -24.40
N LEU A 231 18.66 -15.83 -23.57
CA LEU A 231 19.37 -16.26 -22.36
C LEU A 231 20.71 -16.91 -22.71
N LYS A 232 20.72 -17.80 -23.68
CA LYS A 232 21.93 -18.45 -24.19
C LYS A 232 22.95 -17.43 -24.71
N THR A 233 22.49 -16.45 -25.48
CA THR A 233 23.33 -15.34 -25.96
C THR A 233 23.98 -14.60 -24.80
N VAL A 234 23.23 -14.30 -23.72
CA VAL A 234 23.82 -13.65 -22.51
C VAL A 234 24.86 -14.56 -21.87
N MET A 235 24.61 -15.87 -21.77
CA MET A 235 25.54 -16.82 -21.18
C MET A 235 26.85 -16.92 -21.94
N GLU A 236 26.80 -16.95 -23.28
CA GLU A 236 27.93 -17.20 -24.17
C GLU A 236 28.73 -15.95 -24.54
N THR A 237 28.13 -14.75 -24.43
CA THR A 237 28.82 -13.51 -24.81
C THR A 237 29.90 -13.16 -23.80
N ASP A 238 31.13 -13.01 -24.29
CA ASP A 238 32.24 -12.53 -23.47
C ASP A 238 32.13 -11.04 -23.19
N MET A 239 32.44 -10.65 -21.96
CA MET A 239 32.37 -9.27 -21.53
C MET A 239 33.78 -8.64 -21.51
N PRO A 240 33.92 -7.37 -21.97
CA PRO A 240 35.21 -6.71 -22.09
C PRO A 240 35.84 -6.37 -20.73
N SER A 241 35.17 -6.52 -19.63
CA SER A 241 35.67 -6.21 -18.28
C SER A 241 35.18 -7.18 -17.22
N GLY A 242 36.01 -7.41 -16.20
CA GLY A 242 35.68 -8.29 -15.09
C GLY A 242 34.45 -7.82 -14.30
N ARG A 243 34.16 -6.49 -14.27
CA ARG A 243 32.94 -5.96 -13.62
C ARG A 243 31.68 -6.37 -14.37
N LEU A 244 31.70 -6.32 -15.70
CA LEU A 244 30.57 -6.72 -16.54
C LEU A 244 30.38 -8.25 -16.52
N ASN A 245 31.48 -9.01 -16.51
CA ASN A 245 31.42 -10.46 -16.35
C ASN A 245 30.73 -10.84 -15.03
N ARG A 246 31.11 -10.21 -13.91
CA ARG A 246 30.47 -10.45 -12.61
C ARG A 246 28.97 -10.17 -12.63
N VAL A 247 28.57 -9.04 -13.21
CA VAL A 247 27.16 -8.66 -13.31
C VAL A 247 26.38 -9.61 -14.22
N LYS A 248 26.96 -10.01 -15.37
CA LYS A 248 26.42 -11.03 -16.27
C LYS A 248 26.22 -12.34 -15.53
N ASP A 249 27.23 -12.82 -14.83
CA ASP A 249 27.18 -14.11 -14.11
C ASP A 249 26.10 -14.10 -13.01
N VAL A 250 26.00 -13.00 -12.24
CA VAL A 250 24.93 -12.85 -11.24
C VAL A 250 23.55 -12.84 -11.91
N PHE A 251 23.40 -12.14 -13.05
CA PHE A 251 22.14 -12.12 -13.80
C PHE A 251 21.78 -13.53 -14.27
N VAL A 252 22.72 -14.26 -14.90
CA VAL A 252 22.52 -15.63 -15.38
C VAL A 252 22.17 -16.55 -14.19
N PHE A 253 22.88 -16.43 -13.08
CA PHE A 253 22.57 -17.21 -11.89
C PHE A 253 21.16 -16.96 -11.38
N CYS A 254 20.71 -15.70 -11.34
CA CYS A 254 19.32 -15.37 -11.02
C CYS A 254 18.31 -15.92 -12.04
N ALA A 255 18.67 -15.92 -13.33
CA ALA A 255 17.82 -16.48 -14.38
C ALA A 255 17.73 -18.01 -14.32
N LEU A 256 18.71 -18.70 -13.75
CA LEU A 256 18.72 -20.16 -13.57
C LEU A 256 18.18 -20.63 -12.21
N THR A 257 18.00 -19.72 -11.25
CA THR A 257 17.60 -20.07 -9.87
C THR A 257 16.35 -19.34 -9.38
N GLY A 258 15.91 -18.31 -10.12
CA GLY A 258 14.77 -17.47 -9.71
C GLY A 258 15.04 -16.57 -8.52
N LEU A 259 16.26 -16.47 -8.03
CA LEU A 259 16.59 -15.58 -6.91
C LEU A 259 16.36 -14.10 -7.27
N SER A 260 15.81 -13.36 -6.32
CA SER A 260 15.76 -11.88 -6.42
C SER A 260 17.14 -11.27 -6.19
N TYR A 261 17.31 -9.96 -6.45
CA TYR A 261 18.53 -9.25 -6.10
C TYR A 261 18.93 -9.47 -4.63
N GLN A 262 18.00 -9.30 -3.70
CA GLN A 262 18.25 -9.54 -2.29
C GLN A 262 18.59 -11.03 -2.03
N GLY A 263 17.92 -11.93 -2.77
CA GLY A 263 18.18 -13.35 -2.70
C GLY A 263 19.62 -13.70 -3.01
N VAL A 264 20.15 -13.24 -4.13
CA VAL A 264 21.52 -13.55 -4.55
C VAL A 264 22.58 -12.77 -3.76
N SER A 265 22.28 -11.53 -3.34
CA SER A 265 23.24 -10.71 -2.57
C SER A 265 23.47 -11.23 -1.15
N THR A 266 22.54 -12.01 -0.63
CA THR A 266 22.64 -12.62 0.71
C THR A 266 22.73 -14.16 0.68
N LEU A 267 22.99 -14.74 -0.49
CA LEU A 267 23.17 -16.19 -0.61
C LEU A 267 24.50 -16.60 0.02
N CYS A 268 24.47 -17.45 1.04
CA CYS A 268 25.63 -17.97 1.77
C CYS A 268 25.75 -19.49 1.60
N PRO A 269 26.92 -20.09 1.87
CA PRO A 269 27.08 -21.54 1.86
C PRO A 269 26.07 -22.31 2.71
N SER A 270 25.66 -21.76 3.86
CA SER A 270 24.66 -22.35 4.75
C SER A 270 23.25 -22.50 4.12
N HIS A 271 22.99 -21.80 3.01
CA HIS A 271 21.73 -21.97 2.26
C HIS A 271 21.78 -23.12 1.22
N LEU A 272 22.94 -23.77 1.09
CA LEU A 272 23.17 -24.84 0.13
C LEU A 272 23.14 -26.19 0.84
N PHE A 273 22.39 -27.15 0.33
CA PHE A 273 22.40 -28.51 0.84
C PHE A 273 22.36 -29.53 -0.30
N ARG A 274 22.89 -30.71 -0.06
CA ARG A 274 22.76 -31.86 -0.96
C ARG A 274 21.73 -32.82 -0.40
N ASP A 275 20.86 -33.30 -1.28
CA ASP A 275 19.95 -34.38 -0.93
C ASP A 275 20.66 -35.76 -1.02
N ASP A 276 19.94 -36.83 -0.68
CA ASP A 276 20.44 -38.19 -0.69
C ASP A 276 20.80 -38.69 -2.12
N GLU A 277 20.24 -38.05 -3.15
CA GLU A 277 20.51 -38.33 -4.57
C GLU A 277 21.72 -37.54 -5.10
N GLY A 278 22.32 -36.67 -4.26
CA GLY A 278 23.47 -35.85 -4.60
C GLY A 278 23.14 -34.54 -5.31
N THR A 279 21.86 -34.23 -5.51
CA THR A 279 21.41 -32.95 -6.10
C THR A 279 21.69 -31.81 -5.14
N LEU A 280 22.29 -30.74 -5.65
CA LEU A 280 22.54 -29.52 -4.85
C LEU A 280 21.33 -28.59 -4.94
N TRP A 281 20.86 -28.15 -3.78
CA TRP A 281 19.69 -27.30 -3.63
C TRP A 281 20.05 -25.98 -2.95
N ILE A 282 19.33 -24.91 -3.32
CA ILE A 282 19.24 -23.70 -2.52
C ILE A 282 17.98 -23.79 -1.66
N CYS A 283 18.12 -23.66 -0.35
CA CYS A 283 17.02 -23.62 0.60
C CYS A 283 17.06 -22.28 1.38
N ARG A 284 16.00 -21.47 1.25
CA ARG A 284 15.93 -20.18 1.93
C ARG A 284 14.55 -19.91 2.48
N THR A 285 14.54 -19.41 3.71
CA THR A 285 13.32 -18.84 4.28
C THR A 285 13.12 -17.43 3.71
N ARG A 286 11.98 -17.18 3.12
CA ARG A 286 11.59 -15.85 2.64
C ARG A 286 10.53 -15.29 3.58
N ALA A 287 10.85 -14.17 4.24
CA ALA A 287 9.82 -13.34 4.87
C ALA A 287 9.12 -12.55 3.77
N GLU A 288 7.86 -12.84 3.47
CA GLU A 288 7.05 -11.92 2.67
C GLU A 288 6.70 -10.71 3.52
N GLY A 289 6.96 -9.51 3.01
CA GLY A 289 6.55 -8.25 3.63
C GLY A 289 5.03 -8.07 3.54
N GLY A 290 4.31 -8.63 4.46
CA GLY A 290 2.87 -8.53 4.63
C GLY A 290 2.48 -9.36 5.85
N GLU A 291 1.79 -8.77 6.81
CA GLU A 291 1.23 -9.28 8.06
C GLU A 291 1.88 -10.55 8.64
N ALA A 292 2.41 -10.42 9.84
CA ALA A 292 3.22 -11.37 10.58
C ALA A 292 2.80 -12.84 10.39
N GLY A 293 3.69 -13.68 9.87
CA GLY A 293 3.63 -15.09 10.16
C GLY A 293 4.03 -16.11 9.12
N ASP A 294 3.90 -15.88 7.83
CA ASP A 294 4.17 -16.94 6.85
C ASP A 294 5.61 -16.88 6.32
N ASN A 295 6.50 -17.61 6.95
CA ASN A 295 7.84 -17.87 6.43
C ASN A 295 7.75 -18.94 5.33
N TYR A 296 7.76 -18.52 4.07
CA TYR A 296 7.83 -19.47 2.96
C TYR A 296 9.26 -19.96 2.75
N ILE A 297 9.42 -21.28 2.70
CA ILE A 297 10.69 -21.91 2.38
C ILE A 297 10.75 -22.09 0.86
N SER A 298 11.63 -21.33 0.20
CA SER A 298 11.95 -21.52 -1.21
C SER A 298 13.02 -22.61 -1.36
N ARG A 299 12.74 -23.63 -2.18
CA ARG A 299 13.67 -24.71 -2.50
C ARG A 299 13.87 -24.77 -3.99
N VAL A 300 15.11 -24.60 -4.44
CA VAL A 300 15.45 -24.58 -5.87
C VAL A 300 16.59 -25.54 -6.16
N PRO A 301 16.39 -26.58 -7.02
CA PRO A 301 17.48 -27.45 -7.44
C PRO A 301 18.43 -26.66 -8.36
N LEU A 302 19.73 -26.83 -8.15
CA LEU A 302 20.73 -26.16 -8.97
C LEU A 302 20.99 -26.91 -10.28
N LEU A 303 20.75 -26.24 -11.37
CA LEU A 303 21.12 -26.71 -12.71
C LEU A 303 22.65 -26.68 -12.90
N LYS A 304 23.19 -27.56 -13.75
CA LYS A 304 24.64 -27.61 -14.02
C LYS A 304 25.28 -26.25 -14.32
N PRO A 305 24.72 -25.38 -15.19
CA PRO A 305 25.32 -24.06 -15.43
C PRO A 305 25.33 -23.17 -14.19
N ALA A 306 24.33 -23.27 -13.31
CA ALA A 306 24.31 -22.52 -12.05
C ALA A 306 25.39 -23.04 -11.09
N MET A 307 25.62 -24.34 -11.02
CA MET A 307 26.70 -24.94 -10.23
C MET A 307 28.08 -24.47 -10.70
N VAL A 308 28.31 -24.38 -12.02
CA VAL A 308 29.56 -23.86 -12.60
C VAL A 308 29.80 -22.41 -12.15
N LEU A 309 28.77 -21.57 -12.17
CA LEU A 309 28.88 -20.20 -11.70
C LEU A 309 29.15 -20.13 -10.19
N LEU A 310 28.52 -20.99 -9.39
CA LEU A 310 28.75 -21.04 -7.96
C LEU A 310 30.22 -21.44 -7.66
N GLU A 311 30.74 -22.44 -8.37
CA GLU A 311 32.13 -22.87 -8.20
C GLU A 311 33.13 -21.81 -8.69
N LYS A 312 32.84 -21.07 -9.77
CA LYS A 312 33.67 -19.95 -10.28
C LYS A 312 33.90 -18.89 -9.21
N TYR A 313 32.93 -18.64 -8.34
CA TYR A 313 33.03 -17.65 -7.26
C TYR A 313 33.38 -18.25 -5.89
N ARG A 314 33.65 -19.54 -5.81
CA ARG A 314 34.09 -20.20 -4.59
C ARG A 314 35.37 -19.52 -4.07
N GLY A 315 35.36 -19.13 -2.79
CA GLY A 315 36.52 -18.47 -2.18
C GLY A 315 36.82 -17.05 -2.67
N TRP A 316 35.90 -16.37 -3.39
CA TRP A 316 36.10 -14.99 -3.84
C TRP A 316 36.31 -14.02 -2.67
N ASN A 317 35.83 -14.35 -1.47
CA ASN A 317 35.99 -13.59 -0.24
C ASN A 317 36.64 -14.47 0.84
N PRO A 318 37.96 -14.66 0.82
CA PRO A 318 38.63 -15.53 1.76
C PRO A 318 38.59 -15.01 3.21
N MET A 319 38.34 -13.71 3.40
CA MET A 319 38.22 -13.09 4.74
C MET A 319 36.86 -13.38 5.40
N ASN A 320 35.86 -13.79 4.64
CA ASN A 320 34.54 -14.19 5.13
C ASN A 320 34.00 -15.37 4.32
N PRO A 321 34.48 -16.59 4.56
CA PRO A 321 34.09 -17.79 3.80
C PRO A 321 32.61 -18.17 4.00
N GLU A 322 32.01 -17.81 5.14
CA GLU A 322 30.59 -18.03 5.44
C GLU A 322 29.70 -16.89 4.93
N GLY A 323 30.27 -15.90 4.30
CA GLY A 323 29.59 -14.75 3.76
C GLY A 323 28.90 -15.01 2.40
N PRO A 324 28.48 -13.96 1.69
CA PRO A 324 27.79 -14.10 0.41
C PRO A 324 28.60 -14.87 -0.63
N CYS A 325 27.96 -15.78 -1.36
CA CYS A 325 28.59 -16.59 -2.42
C CYS A 325 29.04 -15.77 -3.64
N PHE A 326 28.46 -14.60 -3.86
CA PHE A 326 28.72 -13.78 -5.04
C PHE A 326 29.09 -12.34 -4.68
N PRO A 327 30.01 -11.69 -5.42
CA PRO A 327 30.33 -10.27 -5.29
C PRO A 327 29.27 -9.38 -5.97
N VAL A 328 28.10 -9.25 -5.35
CA VAL A 328 26.97 -8.50 -5.92
C VAL A 328 27.14 -7.01 -5.65
N PRO A 329 27.20 -6.13 -6.69
CA PRO A 329 27.24 -4.69 -6.49
C PRO A 329 25.88 -4.15 -6.03
N SER A 330 25.84 -2.87 -5.61
CA SER A 330 24.56 -2.22 -5.25
C SER A 330 23.52 -2.33 -6.37
N VAL A 331 22.23 -2.34 -6.02
CA VAL A 331 21.14 -2.52 -6.99
C VAL A 331 21.17 -1.49 -8.13
N GLN A 332 21.59 -0.25 -7.82
CA GLN A 332 21.73 0.80 -8.82
C GLN A 332 22.83 0.46 -9.82
N LYS A 333 24.05 0.13 -9.34
CA LYS A 333 25.18 -0.27 -10.19
C LYS A 333 24.89 -1.56 -10.95
N MET A 334 24.23 -2.53 -10.32
CA MET A 334 23.80 -3.76 -10.98
C MET A 334 22.91 -3.46 -12.19
N ASN A 335 21.88 -2.64 -12.02
CA ASN A 335 20.96 -2.27 -13.11
C ASN A 335 21.61 -1.36 -14.16
N GLU A 336 22.60 -0.56 -13.79
CA GLU A 336 23.39 0.26 -14.72
C GLU A 336 24.25 -0.62 -15.65
N TYR A 337 25.03 -1.53 -15.06
CA TYR A 337 25.88 -2.45 -15.83
C TYR A 337 25.08 -3.45 -16.65
N LEU A 338 23.89 -3.85 -16.21
CA LEU A 338 22.99 -4.71 -17.01
C LEU A 338 22.51 -4.02 -18.30
N LYS A 339 22.46 -2.68 -18.34
CA LYS A 339 22.21 -1.96 -19.62
C LYS A 339 23.38 -2.11 -20.58
N GLU A 340 24.62 -2.04 -20.09
CA GLU A 340 25.81 -2.28 -20.92
C GLU A 340 25.81 -3.73 -21.42
N VAL A 341 25.51 -4.70 -20.56
CA VAL A 341 25.40 -6.12 -20.93
C VAL A 341 24.33 -6.33 -22.02
N SER A 342 23.14 -5.70 -21.91
CA SER A 342 22.10 -5.85 -22.93
C SER A 342 22.54 -5.34 -24.31
N VAL A 343 23.27 -4.22 -24.36
CA VAL A 343 23.80 -3.67 -25.60
C VAL A 343 24.85 -4.62 -26.22
N LEU A 344 25.78 -5.13 -25.42
CA LEU A 344 26.82 -6.05 -25.88
C LEU A 344 26.23 -7.37 -26.41
N CYS A 345 25.18 -7.87 -25.76
CA CYS A 345 24.45 -9.06 -26.18
C CYS A 345 23.43 -8.79 -27.32
N ARG A 346 23.29 -7.54 -27.79
CA ARG A 346 22.31 -7.11 -28.79
C ARG A 346 20.85 -7.47 -28.42
N ILE A 347 20.54 -7.41 -27.12
CA ILE A 347 19.20 -7.68 -26.61
C ILE A 347 18.46 -6.36 -26.47
N SER A 348 17.30 -6.24 -27.13
CA SER A 348 16.45 -5.04 -27.10
C SER A 348 15.74 -4.84 -25.77
N LYS A 349 15.56 -5.91 -24.99
CA LYS A 349 14.90 -5.89 -23.68
C LYS A 349 15.82 -5.29 -22.62
N ARG A 350 15.25 -4.46 -21.75
CA ARG A 350 15.98 -3.92 -20.61
C ARG A 350 16.27 -4.99 -19.57
N LEU A 351 17.53 -5.40 -19.42
CA LEU A 351 17.93 -6.37 -18.40
C LEU A 351 17.87 -5.75 -16.99
N THR A 352 17.28 -6.49 -16.07
CA THR A 352 17.25 -6.20 -14.62
C THR A 352 17.24 -7.53 -13.88
N THR A 353 17.54 -7.51 -12.58
CA THR A 353 17.42 -8.72 -11.74
C THR A 353 16.00 -9.27 -11.70
N GLN A 354 14.99 -8.39 -11.87
CA GLN A 354 13.60 -8.83 -11.98
C GLN A 354 13.35 -9.57 -13.30
N VAL A 355 13.94 -9.11 -14.41
CA VAL A 355 13.87 -9.82 -15.71
C VAL A 355 14.53 -11.19 -15.62
N ALA A 356 15.67 -11.31 -14.91
CA ALA A 356 16.29 -12.62 -14.65
C ALA A 356 15.32 -13.56 -13.91
N ARG A 357 14.69 -13.10 -12.85
CA ARG A 357 13.70 -13.90 -12.11
C ARG A 357 12.47 -14.25 -12.95
N ASN A 358 12.01 -13.32 -13.78
CA ASN A 358 10.92 -13.59 -14.74
C ASN A 358 11.32 -14.64 -15.77
N THR A 359 12.58 -14.61 -16.24
CA THR A 359 13.16 -15.59 -17.16
C THR A 359 13.18 -16.99 -16.54
N PHE A 360 13.57 -17.11 -15.26
CA PHE A 360 13.45 -18.39 -14.55
C PHE A 360 12.00 -18.90 -14.57
N ALA A 361 11.05 -18.07 -14.17
CA ALA A 361 9.66 -18.47 -14.09
C ALA A 361 9.07 -18.86 -15.45
N ALA A 362 9.33 -18.05 -16.48
CA ALA A 362 8.75 -18.27 -17.80
C ALA A 362 9.55 -19.30 -18.62
N THR A 363 10.82 -19.03 -18.85
CA THR A 363 11.65 -19.76 -19.82
C THR A 363 12.26 -21.02 -19.25
N VAL A 364 12.82 -20.93 -18.01
CA VAL A 364 13.54 -22.05 -17.41
C VAL A 364 12.57 -23.07 -16.80
N THR A 365 11.43 -22.66 -16.29
CA THR A 365 10.49 -23.57 -15.62
C THR A 365 9.20 -23.80 -16.41
N LEU A 366 8.32 -22.83 -16.56
CA LEU A 366 7.00 -23.03 -17.17
C LEU A 366 7.07 -23.48 -18.65
N ALA A 367 8.01 -22.94 -19.45
CA ALA A 367 8.21 -23.38 -20.83
C ALA A 367 8.68 -24.85 -20.92
N ASN A 368 9.37 -25.35 -19.88
CA ASN A 368 9.78 -26.73 -19.71
C ASN A 368 8.72 -27.60 -19.00
N ARG A 369 7.47 -27.12 -18.92
CA ARG A 369 6.33 -27.86 -18.37
C ARG A 369 6.47 -28.20 -16.87
N ILE A 370 7.28 -27.47 -16.11
CA ILE A 370 7.29 -27.61 -14.67
C ILE A 370 5.93 -27.12 -14.14
N PRO A 371 5.24 -27.91 -13.29
CA PRO A 371 3.95 -27.53 -12.73
C PRO A 371 4.05 -26.19 -12.00
N LYS A 372 3.04 -25.34 -12.17
CA LYS A 372 3.02 -23.98 -11.60
C LYS A 372 3.15 -23.98 -10.08
N GLU A 373 2.65 -25.01 -9.42
CA GLU A 373 2.73 -25.19 -7.96
C GLU A 373 4.19 -25.25 -7.51
N HIS A 374 5.00 -26.08 -8.19
CA HIS A 374 6.44 -26.18 -7.89
C HIS A 374 7.19 -24.89 -8.25
N VAL A 375 6.80 -24.23 -9.35
CA VAL A 375 7.38 -22.91 -9.68
C VAL A 375 7.05 -21.89 -8.59
N GLY A 376 5.84 -21.94 -8.04
CA GLY A 376 5.43 -21.13 -6.89
C GLY A 376 6.32 -21.36 -5.68
N GLU A 377 6.53 -22.62 -5.31
CA GLU A 377 7.42 -23.00 -4.20
C GLU A 377 8.86 -22.55 -4.43
N MET A 378 9.43 -22.79 -5.62
CA MET A 378 10.77 -22.35 -5.99
C MET A 378 10.93 -20.84 -5.88
N LEU A 379 9.92 -20.08 -6.28
CA LEU A 379 9.91 -18.62 -6.21
C LEU A 379 9.52 -18.07 -4.82
N GLY A 380 9.01 -18.92 -3.93
CA GLY A 380 8.49 -18.50 -2.62
C GLY A 380 7.26 -17.61 -2.75
N TYR A 381 6.33 -17.93 -3.64
CA TYR A 381 5.05 -17.23 -3.76
C TYR A 381 3.94 -18.02 -3.05
N SER A 382 3.14 -17.32 -2.24
CA SER A 382 1.99 -17.87 -1.53
C SER A 382 0.75 -18.04 -2.42
N SER A 383 0.72 -17.43 -3.59
CA SER A 383 -0.47 -17.44 -4.44
C SER A 383 -0.19 -17.65 -5.91
N ASP A 384 -1.09 -18.35 -6.58
CA ASP A 384 -1.15 -18.56 -8.02
C ASP A 384 -1.27 -17.29 -8.87
N TYR A 385 -1.58 -16.15 -8.22
CA TYR A 385 -1.86 -14.91 -8.94
C TYR A 385 -0.67 -14.42 -9.77
N MET A 386 0.54 -14.47 -9.20
CA MET A 386 1.76 -14.04 -9.91
C MET A 386 2.12 -15.01 -11.06
N LEU A 387 1.91 -16.30 -10.86
CA LEU A 387 2.21 -17.30 -11.86
C LEU A 387 1.29 -17.23 -13.09
N ARG A 388 0.03 -16.88 -12.90
CA ARG A 388 -0.91 -16.62 -14.01
C ARG A 388 -0.42 -15.52 -14.96
N HIS A 389 0.28 -14.51 -14.47
CA HIS A 389 0.84 -13.46 -15.30
C HIS A 389 1.96 -13.99 -16.23
N TYR A 390 2.81 -14.89 -15.73
CA TYR A 390 3.85 -15.51 -16.53
C TYR A 390 3.26 -16.45 -17.59
N MET A 391 2.25 -17.24 -17.25
CA MET A 391 1.56 -18.12 -18.18
C MET A 391 0.90 -17.34 -19.32
N GLN A 392 0.16 -16.28 -19.01
CA GLN A 392 -0.44 -15.40 -20.03
C GLN A 392 0.61 -14.71 -20.92
N ALA A 393 1.77 -14.38 -20.38
CA ALA A 393 2.85 -13.77 -21.16
C ALA A 393 3.52 -14.80 -22.09
N LEU A 394 3.68 -16.04 -21.66
CA LEU A 394 4.18 -17.15 -22.50
C LEU A 394 3.22 -17.43 -23.66
N GLU A 395 1.93 -17.56 -23.40
CA GLU A 395 0.90 -17.78 -24.42
C GLU A 395 0.91 -16.68 -25.48
N ARG A 396 1.04 -15.41 -25.09
CA ARG A 396 1.13 -14.28 -26.02
C ARG A 396 2.39 -14.30 -26.88
N ASN A 397 3.52 -14.78 -26.34
CA ASN A 397 4.77 -14.87 -27.09
C ASN A 397 4.72 -16.06 -28.07
N SER A 398 4.10 -17.18 -27.67
CA SER A 398 3.92 -18.35 -28.55
C SER A 398 2.97 -18.08 -29.74
N GLN A 399 2.06 -17.09 -29.61
CA GLN A 399 1.18 -16.66 -30.70
C GLN A 399 1.83 -15.66 -31.66
N LYS A 400 3.00 -15.12 -31.33
CA LYS A 400 3.74 -14.14 -32.16
C LYS A 400 4.94 -14.74 -32.88
N ALA A 401 5.31 -15.97 -32.55
CA ALA A 401 6.34 -16.77 -33.22
C ALA A 401 5.68 -17.70 -34.25
#